data_b1bb539fab67ea53aad72afc064fa451
#
_entry.id   b1bb539fab67ea53aad72afc064fa451
#
_cell.length_a   1.000
_cell.length_b   1.000
_cell.length_c   1.000
_cell.angle_alpha   90.00
_cell.angle_beta   90.00
_cell.angle_gamma   90.00
#
_symmetry.space_group_name_H-M   'P 1'
#
loop_
_entity.id
_entity.type
_entity.pdbx_description
1 polymer ?
#
loop_
_entity_poly.entity_id
_entity_poly.type
_entity_poly.pdbx_seq_one_letter_code
_entity_poly.pdbx_strand_id
1 'polypeptide(L)'
;MNVLDRIVDDTRDEVARRRERVPLAELERALDQRPQARPFQEALTRPGVSLIAEHKRRSPSAGVIRDGATVTEIVKAYERGCAAALSILTEPFHFGGSLDDLREALAATDLPILRKDFIVDPYQLYESAAAGADAILLIVAALEPDALYELLQEARGLDLDALVEIHDERELEIALDVEADVLGINNRDLGDFSVDIERTFDLLADIPAGKTVVSESGFTTRDQLDELDRVGVDAVLIGETLMRAPDVEDATRRLSGGADTV
;
A
#
# COMPACT_ATOMS: atom_id res chain seq x y z
N MET A 1 3.36 21.54 13.22
CA MET A 1 3.88 20.36 12.47
C MET A 1 3.09 19.16 12.96
N ASN A 2 2.27 18.59 12.10
CA ASN A 2 1.50 17.37 12.41
C ASN A 2 2.40 16.12 12.28
N VAL A 3 1.86 14.93 12.50
CA VAL A 3 2.65 13.69 12.44
C VAL A 3 3.14 13.40 11.01
N LEU A 4 2.29 13.63 10.01
CA LEU A 4 2.63 13.44 8.59
C LEU A 4 3.79 14.35 8.17
N ASP A 5 3.75 15.65 8.50
CA ASP A 5 4.82 16.61 8.18
C ASP A 5 6.19 16.11 8.69
N ARG A 6 6.20 15.58 9.93
CA ARG A 6 7.44 15.06 10.55
C ARG A 6 7.94 13.83 9.81
N ILE A 7 7.05 12.89 9.45
CA ILE A 7 7.43 11.68 8.70
C ILE A 7 7.98 12.06 7.33
N VAL A 8 7.37 13.02 6.65
CA VAL A 8 7.81 13.52 5.34
C VAL A 8 9.21 14.15 5.45
N ASP A 9 9.47 14.97 6.48
CA ASP A 9 10.79 15.59 6.68
C ASP A 9 11.87 14.53 7.01
N ASP A 10 11.56 13.57 7.91
CA ASP A 10 12.47 12.45 8.23
C ASP A 10 12.76 11.60 6.98
N THR A 11 11.76 11.42 6.12
CA THR A 11 11.89 10.68 4.86
C THR A 11 12.80 11.41 3.87
N ARG A 12 12.63 12.72 3.70
CA ARG A 12 13.50 13.53 2.82
C ARG A 12 14.97 13.44 3.23
N ASP A 13 15.23 13.55 4.54
CA ASP A 13 16.58 13.42 5.10
C ASP A 13 17.15 12.02 4.86
N GLU A 14 16.36 10.97 4.99
CA GLU A 14 16.80 9.60 4.78
C GLU A 14 17.03 9.32 3.29
N VAL A 15 16.19 9.82 2.40
CA VAL A 15 16.38 9.72 0.93
C VAL A 15 17.69 10.39 0.53
N ALA A 16 18.01 11.56 1.06
CA ALA A 16 19.28 12.25 0.81
C ALA A 16 20.48 11.37 1.20
N ARG A 17 20.44 10.75 2.39
CA ARG A 17 21.50 9.82 2.86
C ARG A 17 21.59 8.56 2.01
N ARG A 18 20.46 8.00 1.56
CA ARG A 18 20.44 6.81 0.68
C ARG A 18 21.03 7.11 -0.70
N ARG A 19 20.70 8.28 -1.25
CA ARG A 19 21.25 8.74 -2.54
C ARG A 19 22.77 8.92 -2.53
N GLU A 20 23.36 9.32 -1.37
CA GLU A 20 24.83 9.38 -1.22
C GLU A 20 25.47 7.97 -1.19
N ARG A 21 24.78 6.98 -0.62
CA ARG A 21 25.30 5.60 -0.53
C ARG A 21 25.12 4.82 -1.82
N VAL A 22 23.98 5.00 -2.49
CA VAL A 22 23.61 4.32 -3.74
C VAL A 22 23.21 5.39 -4.74
N PRO A 23 24.10 5.80 -5.66
CA PRO A 23 23.79 6.79 -6.69
C PRO A 23 22.67 6.31 -7.62
N LEU A 24 21.84 7.23 -8.12
CA LEU A 24 20.73 6.94 -9.03
C LEU A 24 21.16 6.05 -10.22
N ALA A 25 22.31 6.33 -10.84
CA ALA A 25 22.85 5.55 -11.94
C ALA A 25 23.15 4.07 -11.59
N GLU A 26 23.23 3.72 -10.32
CA GLU A 26 23.34 2.32 -9.87
C GLU A 26 21.96 1.65 -9.83
N LEU A 27 20.95 2.37 -9.36
CA LEU A 27 19.57 1.90 -9.40
C LEU A 27 19.07 1.74 -10.85
N GLU A 28 19.33 2.71 -11.72
CA GLU A 28 19.01 2.62 -13.16
C GLU A 28 19.61 1.37 -13.80
N ARG A 29 20.87 1.05 -13.51
CA ARG A 29 21.51 -0.19 -14.01
C ARG A 29 20.89 -1.47 -13.43
N ALA A 30 20.38 -1.43 -12.21
CA ALA A 30 19.70 -2.56 -11.62
C ALA A 30 18.36 -2.86 -12.30
N LEU A 31 17.70 -1.86 -12.90
CA LEU A 31 16.45 -2.03 -13.65
C LEU A 31 16.62 -2.92 -14.88
N ASP A 32 17.81 -2.95 -15.51
CA ASP A 32 18.08 -3.84 -16.65
C ASP A 32 17.89 -5.34 -16.33
N GLN A 33 17.93 -5.69 -15.05
CA GLN A 33 17.76 -7.07 -14.57
C GLN A 33 16.44 -7.26 -13.79
N ARG A 34 15.61 -6.23 -13.70
CA ARG A 34 14.32 -6.32 -13.03
C ARG A 34 13.41 -7.29 -13.78
N PRO A 35 12.80 -8.27 -13.09
CA PRO A 35 11.71 -9.04 -13.68
C PRO A 35 10.57 -8.12 -14.11
N GLN A 36 9.76 -8.54 -15.08
CA GLN A 36 8.53 -7.83 -15.42
C GLN A 36 7.67 -7.65 -14.17
N ALA A 37 7.13 -6.45 -13.98
CA ALA A 37 6.24 -6.16 -12.87
C ALA A 37 4.99 -7.04 -12.95
N ARG A 38 4.51 -7.48 -11.79
CA ARG A 38 3.26 -8.23 -11.67
C ARG A 38 2.10 -7.23 -11.74
N PRO A 39 0.98 -7.58 -12.37
CA PRO A 39 -0.13 -6.66 -12.57
C PRO A 39 -0.88 -6.41 -11.25
N PHE A 40 -0.47 -5.40 -10.48
CA PHE A 40 -1.05 -5.09 -9.17
C PHE A 40 -2.51 -4.64 -9.32
N GLN A 41 -2.77 -3.67 -10.19
CA GLN A 41 -4.13 -3.17 -10.42
C GLN A 41 -5.09 -4.28 -10.88
N GLU A 42 -4.67 -5.13 -11.82
CA GLU A 42 -5.50 -6.23 -12.31
C GLU A 42 -5.83 -7.27 -11.22
N ALA A 43 -4.91 -7.46 -10.27
CA ALA A 43 -5.15 -8.37 -9.15
C ALA A 43 -6.25 -7.87 -8.21
N LEU A 44 -6.52 -6.56 -8.20
CA LEU A 44 -7.55 -5.95 -7.36
C LEU A 44 -8.95 -6.00 -7.98
N THR A 45 -9.06 -6.09 -9.31
CA THR A 45 -10.34 -5.98 -10.05
C THR A 45 -11.00 -7.33 -10.32
N ARG A 46 -10.75 -8.33 -9.47
CA ARG A 46 -11.39 -9.65 -9.55
C ARG A 46 -12.83 -9.58 -9.02
N PRO A 47 -13.73 -10.52 -9.43
CA PRO A 47 -15.08 -10.56 -8.87
C PRO A 47 -15.07 -10.67 -7.34
N GLY A 48 -15.85 -9.84 -6.66
CA GLY A 48 -15.84 -9.66 -5.21
C GLY A 48 -14.73 -8.72 -4.74
N VAL A 49 -14.79 -8.28 -3.48
CA VAL A 49 -13.78 -7.40 -2.91
C VAL A 49 -12.45 -8.15 -2.70
N SER A 50 -11.39 -7.64 -3.29
CA SER A 50 -10.04 -8.19 -3.19
C SER A 50 -9.37 -7.78 -1.87
N LEU A 51 -8.52 -8.65 -1.29
CA LEU A 51 -7.78 -8.35 -0.07
C LEU A 51 -6.31 -8.05 -0.38
N ILE A 52 -5.87 -6.83 -0.05
CA ILE A 52 -4.45 -6.46 0.03
C ILE A 52 -4.02 -6.68 1.48
N ALA A 53 -3.20 -7.71 1.73
CA ALA A 53 -2.75 -8.06 3.06
C ALA A 53 -1.44 -7.32 3.40
N GLU A 54 -1.46 -6.49 4.46
CA GLU A 54 -0.33 -5.64 4.82
C GLU A 54 0.54 -6.29 5.90
N HIS A 55 1.84 -6.40 5.60
CA HIS A 55 2.87 -6.71 6.59
C HIS A 55 3.36 -5.42 7.27
N LYS A 56 3.12 -5.33 8.58
CA LYS A 56 3.49 -4.18 9.41
C LYS A 56 3.84 -4.63 10.82
N ARG A 57 5.11 -4.43 11.23
CA ARG A 57 5.57 -4.82 12.58
C ARG A 57 5.12 -3.87 13.67
N ARG A 58 5.03 -2.60 13.37
CA ARG A 58 4.66 -1.52 14.30
C ARG A 58 4.01 -0.36 13.58
N SER A 59 3.35 0.52 14.32
CA SER A 59 2.86 1.80 13.80
C SER A 59 2.85 2.85 14.90
N PRO A 60 2.82 4.16 14.55
CA PRO A 60 2.71 5.23 15.55
C PRO A 60 1.48 5.11 16.45
N SER A 61 0.35 4.66 15.91
CA SER A 61 -0.93 4.52 16.64
C SER A 61 -1.02 3.27 17.52
N ALA A 62 -0.41 2.15 17.10
CA ALA A 62 -0.60 0.84 17.76
C ALA A 62 0.66 0.35 18.50
N GLY A 63 1.80 1.04 18.36
CA GLY A 63 3.09 0.55 18.86
C GLY A 63 3.52 -0.73 18.16
N VAL A 64 4.14 -1.66 18.88
CA VAL A 64 4.50 -2.99 18.35
C VAL A 64 3.23 -3.82 18.14
N ILE A 65 3.05 -4.36 16.93
CA ILE A 65 1.87 -5.15 16.52
C ILE A 65 2.20 -6.64 16.62
N ARG A 66 3.32 -7.05 16.03
CA ARG A 66 3.79 -8.44 16.09
C ARG A 66 5.32 -8.49 16.14
N ASP A 67 5.83 -9.26 17.07
CA ASP A 67 7.25 -9.59 17.21
C ASP A 67 7.51 -11.05 16.84
N GLY A 68 8.74 -11.34 16.39
CA GLY A 68 9.26 -12.69 16.23
C GLY A 68 8.82 -13.47 15.00
N ALA A 69 7.94 -12.94 14.15
CA ALA A 69 7.62 -13.54 12.87
C ALA A 69 8.49 -12.94 11.74
N THR A 70 8.98 -13.78 10.83
CA THR A 70 9.68 -13.35 9.62
C THR A 70 8.69 -12.84 8.57
N VAL A 71 9.17 -12.00 7.64
CA VAL A 71 8.37 -11.55 6.48
C VAL A 71 7.89 -12.76 5.68
N THR A 72 8.79 -13.70 5.42
CA THR A 72 8.50 -14.94 4.68
C THR A 72 7.34 -15.74 5.31
N GLU A 73 7.32 -15.91 6.63
CA GLU A 73 6.25 -16.64 7.31
C GLU A 73 4.88 -15.97 7.14
N ILE A 74 4.84 -14.64 7.32
CA ILE A 74 3.60 -13.86 7.20
C ILE A 74 3.10 -13.83 5.75
N VAL A 75 4.00 -13.55 4.79
CA VAL A 75 3.65 -13.46 3.37
C VAL A 75 3.10 -14.78 2.84
N LYS A 76 3.72 -15.91 3.21
CA LYS A 76 3.19 -17.23 2.86
C LYS A 76 1.84 -17.54 3.50
N ALA A 77 1.60 -17.07 4.73
CA ALA A 77 0.30 -17.19 5.36
C ALA A 77 -0.77 -16.37 4.63
N TYR A 78 -0.43 -15.14 4.21
CA TYR A 78 -1.31 -14.30 3.39
C TYR A 78 -1.66 -14.94 2.04
N GLU A 79 -0.66 -15.50 1.35
CA GLU A 79 -0.87 -16.20 0.07
C GLU A 79 -1.76 -17.44 0.23
N ARG A 80 -1.51 -18.30 1.23
CA ARG A 80 -2.37 -19.47 1.52
C ARG A 80 -3.76 -19.07 2.02
N GLY A 81 -3.89 -17.89 2.63
CA GLY A 81 -5.15 -17.27 3.01
C GLY A 81 -5.87 -16.57 1.87
N CYS A 82 -5.40 -16.70 0.62
CA CYS A 82 -6.00 -16.14 -0.59
C CYS A 82 -6.01 -14.60 -0.66
N ALA A 83 -5.01 -13.92 -0.12
CA ALA A 83 -4.80 -12.51 -0.42
C ALA A 83 -4.61 -12.31 -1.95
N ALA A 84 -5.12 -11.22 -2.50
CA ALA A 84 -4.98 -10.89 -3.92
C ALA A 84 -3.66 -10.18 -4.23
N ALA A 85 -3.19 -9.37 -3.27
CA ALA A 85 -1.93 -8.63 -3.33
C ALA A 85 -1.37 -8.43 -1.90
N LEU A 86 -0.13 -8.00 -1.83
CA LEU A 86 0.54 -7.68 -0.58
C LEU A 86 0.89 -6.20 -0.48
N SER A 87 0.92 -5.68 0.74
CA SER A 87 1.47 -4.37 1.09
C SER A 87 2.60 -4.56 2.10
N ILE A 88 3.80 -4.05 1.78
CA ILE A 88 4.97 -4.20 2.64
C ILE A 88 5.43 -2.82 3.11
N LEU A 89 5.34 -2.56 4.43
CA LEU A 89 5.87 -1.34 5.02
C LEU A 89 7.39 -1.32 4.91
N THR A 90 7.93 -0.24 4.31
CA THR A 90 9.39 -0.07 4.17
C THR A 90 9.94 1.14 4.92
N GLU A 91 9.08 1.97 5.51
CA GLU A 91 9.47 3.12 6.32
C GLU A 91 10.16 2.67 7.63
N PRO A 92 11.43 3.09 7.89
CA PRO A 92 12.22 2.50 8.96
C PRO A 92 11.97 3.11 10.36
N PHE A 93 11.71 4.40 10.46
CA PHE A 93 11.73 5.11 11.76
C PHE A 93 10.44 4.93 12.55
N HIS A 94 9.30 5.04 11.89
CA HIS A 94 7.97 5.05 12.51
C HIS A 94 7.29 3.69 12.44
N PHE A 95 7.53 2.93 11.36
CA PHE A 95 6.90 1.63 11.11
C PHE A 95 7.86 0.43 11.22
N GLY A 96 9.17 0.68 11.31
CA GLY A 96 10.19 -0.35 11.48
C GLY A 96 10.30 -1.31 10.30
N GLY A 97 9.99 -0.82 9.10
CA GLY A 97 10.13 -1.55 7.84
C GLY A 97 11.49 -1.35 7.19
N SER A 98 11.71 -2.02 6.07
CA SER A 98 12.91 -1.87 5.25
C SER A 98 12.70 -2.33 3.82
N LEU A 99 13.56 -1.89 2.89
CA LEU A 99 13.60 -2.46 1.54
C LEU A 99 14.02 -3.93 1.52
N ASP A 100 14.71 -4.40 2.56
CA ASP A 100 15.07 -5.82 2.67
C ASP A 100 13.80 -6.66 2.98
N ASP A 101 12.84 -6.12 3.73
CA ASP A 101 11.54 -6.78 3.93
C ASP A 101 10.78 -6.93 2.62
N LEU A 102 10.84 -5.92 1.75
CA LEU A 102 10.24 -5.98 0.42
C LEU A 102 10.91 -7.08 -0.43
N ARG A 103 12.24 -7.16 -0.43
CA ARG A 103 12.99 -8.19 -1.16
C ARG A 103 12.73 -9.60 -0.60
N GLU A 104 12.62 -9.73 0.72
CA GLU A 104 12.28 -11.00 1.37
C GLU A 104 10.86 -11.45 0.97
N ALA A 105 9.88 -10.52 0.95
CA ALA A 105 8.53 -10.80 0.50
C ALA A 105 8.52 -11.24 -0.97
N LEU A 106 9.22 -10.51 -1.84
CA LEU A 106 9.31 -10.82 -3.27
C LEU A 106 9.84 -12.23 -3.53
N ALA A 107 10.83 -12.66 -2.75
CA ALA A 107 11.41 -14.01 -2.86
C ALA A 107 10.49 -15.12 -2.33
N ALA A 108 9.45 -14.77 -1.57
CA ALA A 108 8.57 -15.72 -0.86
C ALA A 108 7.23 -15.96 -1.55
N THR A 109 6.81 -15.13 -2.52
CA THR A 109 5.48 -15.22 -3.15
C THR A 109 5.49 -14.74 -4.61
N ASP A 110 4.49 -15.18 -5.36
CA ASP A 110 4.18 -14.68 -6.72
C ASP A 110 3.08 -13.61 -6.71
N LEU A 111 2.53 -13.23 -5.56
CA LEU A 111 1.54 -12.15 -5.46
C LEU A 111 2.17 -10.79 -5.77
N PRO A 112 1.43 -9.87 -6.42
CA PRO A 112 1.93 -8.51 -6.64
C PRO A 112 2.11 -7.77 -5.31
N ILE A 113 3.16 -6.93 -5.24
CA ILE A 113 3.60 -6.29 -4.00
C ILE A 113 3.60 -4.77 -4.13
N LEU A 114 2.83 -4.12 -3.27
CA LEU A 114 2.86 -2.68 -3.02
C LEU A 114 3.96 -2.34 -2.01
N ARG A 115 4.88 -1.45 -2.38
CA ARG A 115 5.76 -0.77 -1.42
C ARG A 115 4.94 0.30 -0.68
N LYS A 116 4.65 0.07 0.59
CA LYS A 116 3.98 1.04 1.46
C LYS A 116 5.02 1.90 2.17
N ASP A 117 5.20 3.12 1.71
CA ASP A 117 6.20 4.08 2.19
C ASP A 117 5.72 5.51 1.90
N PHE A 118 6.36 6.52 2.47
CA PHE A 118 6.12 7.92 2.14
C PHE A 118 7.04 8.31 0.96
N ILE A 119 6.50 8.24 -0.24
CA ILE A 119 7.23 8.57 -1.47
C ILE A 119 7.10 10.05 -1.74
N VAL A 120 8.23 10.78 -1.69
CA VAL A 120 8.31 12.23 -1.81
C VAL A 120 9.41 12.69 -2.77
N ASP A 121 10.14 11.76 -3.37
CA ASP A 121 11.26 12.03 -4.27
C ASP A 121 11.34 10.96 -5.37
N PRO A 122 11.58 11.34 -6.64
CA PRO A 122 11.71 10.39 -7.75
C PRO A 122 12.73 9.27 -7.51
N TYR A 123 13.79 9.53 -6.76
CA TYR A 123 14.78 8.51 -6.38
C TYR A 123 14.15 7.29 -5.74
N GLN A 124 13.07 7.46 -4.94
CA GLN A 124 12.38 6.35 -4.29
C GLN A 124 11.61 5.45 -5.28
N LEU A 125 11.24 5.97 -6.46
CA LEU A 125 10.62 5.17 -7.51
C LEU A 125 11.65 4.18 -8.10
N TYR A 126 12.86 4.65 -8.37
CA TYR A 126 13.96 3.78 -8.82
C TYR A 126 14.36 2.77 -7.76
N GLU A 127 14.41 3.16 -6.48
CA GLU A 127 14.60 2.22 -5.38
C GLU A 127 13.52 1.14 -5.34
N SER A 128 12.25 1.53 -5.51
CA SER A 128 11.11 0.62 -5.51
C SER A 128 11.20 -0.40 -6.63
N ALA A 129 11.43 0.10 -7.85
CA ALA A 129 11.57 -0.73 -9.03
C ALA A 129 12.78 -1.66 -8.93
N ALA A 130 13.94 -1.15 -8.49
CA ALA A 130 15.17 -1.95 -8.30
C ALA A 130 15.02 -2.97 -7.15
N ALA A 131 14.19 -2.71 -6.14
CA ALA A 131 13.87 -3.67 -5.09
C ALA A 131 12.81 -4.70 -5.51
N GLY A 132 12.16 -4.53 -6.68
CA GLY A 132 11.18 -5.45 -7.26
C GLY A 132 9.73 -5.18 -6.86
N ALA A 133 9.40 -3.99 -6.34
CA ALA A 133 8.01 -3.60 -6.12
C ALA A 133 7.22 -3.61 -7.43
N ASP A 134 5.95 -3.98 -7.37
CA ASP A 134 5.03 -3.95 -8.50
C ASP A 134 4.17 -2.67 -8.46
N ALA A 135 3.97 -2.14 -7.27
CA ALA A 135 3.24 -0.89 -7.04
C ALA A 135 3.88 -0.05 -5.93
N ILE A 136 3.53 1.24 -5.93
CA ILE A 136 3.96 2.21 -4.91
C ILE A 136 2.76 2.97 -4.35
N LEU A 137 2.96 3.59 -3.17
CA LEU A 137 2.00 4.50 -2.55
C LEU A 137 2.37 5.95 -2.84
N LEU A 138 1.41 6.74 -3.29
CA LEU A 138 1.50 8.20 -3.36
C LEU A 138 0.40 8.79 -2.47
N ILE A 139 0.76 9.61 -1.49
CA ILE A 139 -0.19 10.19 -0.53
C ILE A 139 -0.44 11.64 -0.92
N VAL A 140 -1.67 11.99 -1.29
CA VAL A 140 -2.02 13.35 -1.73
C VAL A 140 -1.69 14.38 -0.65
N ALA A 141 -2.02 14.10 0.62
CA ALA A 141 -1.71 14.97 1.75
C ALA A 141 -0.21 15.24 1.98
N ALA A 142 0.68 14.42 1.40
CA ALA A 142 2.14 14.53 1.57
C ALA A 142 2.83 15.24 0.40
N LEU A 143 2.12 15.56 -0.68
CA LEU A 143 2.67 16.02 -1.94
C LEU A 143 1.94 17.27 -2.45
N GLU A 144 2.70 18.19 -3.04
CA GLU A 144 2.09 19.25 -3.86
C GLU A 144 1.53 18.63 -5.16
N PRO A 145 0.44 19.15 -5.75
CA PRO A 145 -0.21 18.56 -6.92
C PRO A 145 0.73 18.34 -8.11
N ASP A 146 1.62 19.28 -8.40
CA ASP A 146 2.59 19.16 -9.50
C ASP A 146 3.59 18.00 -9.23
N ALA A 147 4.06 17.86 -7.99
CA ALA A 147 4.95 16.77 -7.58
C ALA A 147 4.24 15.40 -7.64
N LEU A 148 2.97 15.33 -7.23
CA LEU A 148 2.15 14.13 -7.36
C LEU A 148 2.03 13.69 -8.81
N TYR A 149 1.72 14.64 -9.71
CA TYR A 149 1.64 14.38 -11.15
C TYR A 149 2.97 13.85 -11.71
N GLU A 150 4.09 14.53 -11.41
CA GLU A 150 5.42 14.11 -11.87
C GLU A 150 5.78 12.71 -11.39
N LEU A 151 5.58 12.41 -10.10
CA LEU A 151 5.84 11.09 -9.54
C LEU A 151 4.95 10.00 -10.14
N LEU A 152 3.68 10.30 -10.40
CA LEU A 152 2.75 9.36 -11.03
C LEU A 152 3.18 9.04 -12.47
N GLN A 153 3.57 10.05 -13.27
CA GLN A 153 4.05 9.84 -14.65
C GLN A 153 5.36 9.04 -14.66
N GLU A 154 6.27 9.34 -13.75
CA GLU A 154 7.54 8.63 -13.67
C GLU A 154 7.36 7.17 -13.19
N ALA A 155 6.44 6.91 -12.24
CA ALA A 155 6.06 5.55 -11.83
C ALA A 155 5.55 4.73 -13.02
N ARG A 156 4.66 5.31 -13.84
CA ARG A 156 4.19 4.68 -15.08
C ARG A 156 5.33 4.36 -16.04
N GLY A 157 6.30 5.28 -16.17
CA GLY A 157 7.51 5.07 -16.99
C GLY A 157 8.40 3.94 -16.50
N LEU A 158 8.31 3.60 -15.22
CA LEU A 158 9.05 2.52 -14.57
C LEU A 158 8.23 1.22 -14.45
N ASP A 159 7.08 1.11 -15.09
CA ASP A 159 6.18 -0.05 -14.99
C ASP A 159 5.81 -0.37 -13.51
N LEU A 160 5.46 0.70 -12.77
CA LEU A 160 4.95 0.64 -11.41
C LEU A 160 3.50 1.12 -11.38
N ASP A 161 2.58 0.31 -10.86
CA ASP A 161 1.27 0.80 -10.51
C ASP A 161 1.37 1.77 -9.33
N ALA A 162 0.42 2.71 -9.21
CA ALA A 162 0.42 3.68 -8.13
C ALA A 162 -0.94 3.69 -7.40
N LEU A 163 -0.92 3.31 -6.12
CA LEU A 163 -2.04 3.54 -5.21
C LEU A 163 -1.97 4.99 -4.72
N VAL A 164 -2.92 5.83 -5.15
CA VAL A 164 -3.00 7.24 -4.75
C VAL A 164 -3.95 7.36 -3.58
N GLU A 165 -3.38 7.62 -2.38
CA GLU A 165 -4.11 7.67 -1.11
C GLU A 165 -4.73 9.05 -0.88
N ILE A 166 -6.03 9.06 -0.54
CA ILE A 166 -6.86 10.24 -0.29
C ILE A 166 -7.61 10.13 1.03
N HIS A 167 -7.97 11.30 1.63
CA HIS A 167 -8.67 11.38 2.92
C HIS A 167 -9.93 12.25 2.88
N ASP A 168 -10.11 13.10 1.87
CA ASP A 168 -11.25 14.00 1.73
C ASP A 168 -11.58 14.32 0.27
N GLU A 169 -12.67 15.08 0.05
CA GLU A 169 -13.14 15.49 -1.28
C GLU A 169 -12.11 16.32 -2.04
N ARG A 170 -11.36 17.20 -1.36
CA ARG A 170 -10.33 18.03 -1.99
C ARG A 170 -9.17 17.18 -2.50
N GLU A 171 -8.75 16.20 -1.72
CA GLU A 171 -7.71 15.26 -2.13
C GLU A 171 -8.18 14.35 -3.27
N LEU A 172 -9.47 13.97 -3.28
CA LEU A 172 -10.09 13.27 -4.40
C LEU A 172 -10.04 14.11 -5.69
N GLU A 173 -10.41 15.40 -5.65
CA GLU A 173 -10.31 16.29 -6.81
C GLU A 173 -8.88 16.33 -7.36
N ILE A 174 -7.87 16.49 -6.50
CA ILE A 174 -6.45 16.48 -6.91
C ILE A 174 -6.07 15.14 -7.55
N ALA A 175 -6.46 14.02 -6.95
CA ALA A 175 -6.14 12.68 -7.46
C ALA A 175 -6.78 12.42 -8.84
N LEU A 176 -8.00 12.94 -9.07
CA LEU A 176 -8.69 12.86 -10.36
C LEU A 176 -8.03 13.76 -11.41
N ASP A 177 -7.61 14.96 -11.02
CA ASP A 177 -6.93 15.92 -11.92
C ASP A 177 -5.58 15.38 -12.44
N VAL A 178 -4.85 14.63 -11.63
CA VAL A 178 -3.60 13.96 -12.05
C VAL A 178 -3.85 12.62 -12.77
N GLU A 179 -5.10 12.26 -13.02
CA GLU A 179 -5.52 11.05 -13.73
C GLU A 179 -5.07 9.75 -12.99
N ALA A 180 -5.16 9.71 -11.65
CA ALA A 180 -4.91 8.49 -10.89
C ALA A 180 -5.85 7.37 -11.30
N ASP A 181 -5.33 6.14 -11.51
CA ASP A 181 -6.11 4.97 -11.92
C ASP A 181 -6.56 4.12 -10.74
N VAL A 182 -5.75 4.04 -9.68
CA VAL A 182 -6.05 3.32 -8.43
C VAL A 182 -6.10 4.32 -7.29
N LEU A 183 -7.28 4.45 -6.68
CA LEU A 183 -7.55 5.38 -5.58
C LEU A 183 -7.66 4.61 -4.26
N GLY A 184 -6.90 5.05 -3.25
CA GLY A 184 -6.97 4.50 -1.90
C GLY A 184 -7.68 5.46 -0.96
N ILE A 185 -8.87 5.12 -0.48
CA ILE A 185 -9.57 5.92 0.53
C ILE A 185 -9.11 5.44 1.91
N ASN A 186 -8.30 6.26 2.59
CA ASN A 186 -7.84 5.92 3.92
C ASN A 186 -8.79 6.48 4.99
N ASN A 187 -9.48 5.57 5.68
CA ASN A 187 -10.41 5.89 6.76
C ASN A 187 -9.70 6.38 8.03
N ARG A 188 -8.36 6.25 8.10
CA ARG A 188 -7.58 6.75 9.23
C ARG A 188 -7.06 8.14 8.95
N ASP A 189 -7.41 9.09 9.81
CA ASP A 189 -6.83 10.43 9.80
C ASP A 189 -5.34 10.36 10.17
N LEU A 190 -4.48 11.05 9.40
CA LEU A 190 -3.02 11.06 9.63
C LEU A 190 -2.60 12.04 10.72
N GLY A 191 -3.50 12.92 11.16
CA GLY A 191 -3.24 13.92 12.19
C GLY A 191 -3.48 13.40 13.62
N ASP A 192 -4.59 12.68 13.85
CA ASP A 192 -4.99 12.19 15.17
C ASP A 192 -5.16 10.66 15.28
N PHE A 193 -5.00 9.95 14.15
CA PHE A 193 -5.16 8.50 14.00
C PHE A 193 -6.57 7.96 14.26
N SER A 194 -7.59 8.82 14.33
CA SER A 194 -8.98 8.40 14.37
C SER A 194 -9.35 7.62 13.10
N VAL A 195 -10.31 6.72 13.22
CA VAL A 195 -10.77 5.89 12.10
C VAL A 195 -12.26 6.11 11.91
N ASP A 196 -12.63 6.51 10.70
CA ASP A 196 -14.02 6.74 10.29
C ASP A 196 -14.29 5.98 8.98
N ILE A 197 -14.97 4.83 9.08
CA ILE A 197 -15.25 3.98 7.91
C ILE A 197 -16.31 4.59 6.97
N GLU A 198 -17.13 5.53 7.45
CA GLU A 198 -18.11 6.21 6.62
C GLU A 198 -17.45 7.06 5.53
N ARG A 199 -16.21 7.51 5.74
CA ARG A 199 -15.42 8.24 4.73
C ARG A 199 -15.36 7.51 3.39
N THR A 200 -15.22 6.18 3.40
CA THR A 200 -15.23 5.39 2.16
C THR A 200 -16.54 5.55 1.41
N PHE A 201 -17.68 5.48 2.10
CA PHE A 201 -18.99 5.57 1.48
C PHE A 201 -19.28 6.99 0.97
N ASP A 202 -18.83 8.01 1.71
CA ASP A 202 -19.01 9.41 1.34
C ASP A 202 -18.24 9.74 0.05
N LEU A 203 -16.93 9.39 0.00
CA LEU A 203 -16.08 9.71 -1.15
C LEU A 203 -16.38 8.85 -2.39
N LEU A 204 -16.81 7.60 -2.19
CA LEU A 204 -17.10 6.68 -3.29
C LEU A 204 -18.15 7.24 -4.26
N ALA A 205 -19.11 8.02 -3.75
CA ALA A 205 -20.19 8.60 -4.55
C ALA A 205 -19.67 9.58 -5.64
N ASP A 206 -18.52 10.20 -5.42
CA ASP A 206 -17.92 11.20 -6.30
C ASP A 206 -16.81 10.62 -7.20
N ILE A 207 -16.48 9.33 -7.05
CA ILE A 207 -15.48 8.67 -7.90
C ILE A 207 -16.11 8.23 -9.22
N PRO A 208 -15.59 8.68 -10.37
CA PRO A 208 -16.10 8.29 -11.67
C PRO A 208 -15.86 6.81 -11.96
N ALA A 209 -16.78 6.19 -12.72
CA ALA A 209 -16.62 4.80 -13.16
C ALA A 209 -15.32 4.59 -13.95
N GLY A 210 -14.71 3.41 -13.76
CA GLY A 210 -13.46 3.02 -14.43
C GLY A 210 -12.20 3.26 -13.60
N LYS A 211 -12.31 3.82 -12.39
CA LYS A 211 -11.23 3.84 -11.41
C LYS A 211 -11.28 2.57 -10.56
N THR A 212 -10.12 2.09 -10.13
CA THR A 212 -10.01 1.02 -9.13
C THR A 212 -10.01 1.65 -7.75
N VAL A 213 -10.94 1.24 -6.88
CA VAL A 213 -11.10 1.82 -5.54
C VAL A 213 -10.67 0.83 -4.47
N VAL A 214 -9.73 1.27 -3.63
CA VAL A 214 -9.24 0.55 -2.46
C VAL A 214 -9.69 1.28 -1.20
N SER A 215 -10.31 0.57 -0.25
CA SER A 215 -10.58 1.13 1.06
C SER A 215 -9.55 0.66 2.08
N GLU A 216 -9.02 1.58 2.89
CA GLU A 216 -7.94 1.31 3.84
C GLU A 216 -8.36 1.65 5.26
N SER A 217 -7.90 0.86 6.22
CA SER A 217 -8.09 1.04 7.67
C SER A 217 -9.53 0.83 8.16
N GLY A 218 -9.67 0.19 9.33
CA GLY A 218 -10.92 0.10 10.08
C GLY A 218 -11.71 -1.20 9.92
N PHE A 219 -11.42 -2.02 8.93
CA PHE A 219 -12.16 -3.25 8.66
C PHE A 219 -11.61 -4.45 9.43
N THR A 220 -12.52 -5.24 9.98
CA THR A 220 -12.17 -6.39 10.85
C THR A 220 -13.01 -7.64 10.58
N THR A 221 -14.13 -7.52 9.85
CA THR A 221 -15.06 -8.63 9.62
C THR A 221 -15.37 -8.80 8.14
N ARG A 222 -15.72 -10.02 7.74
CA ARG A 222 -16.15 -10.34 6.37
C ARG A 222 -17.42 -9.58 5.98
N ASP A 223 -18.37 -9.43 6.89
CA ASP A 223 -19.64 -8.73 6.61
C ASP A 223 -19.40 -7.27 6.18
N GLN A 224 -18.41 -6.59 6.78
CA GLN A 224 -18.03 -5.23 6.37
C GLN A 224 -17.46 -5.23 4.93
N LEU A 225 -16.67 -6.25 4.58
CA LEU A 225 -16.10 -6.37 3.24
C LEU A 225 -17.19 -6.68 2.19
N ASP A 226 -18.18 -7.51 2.55
CA ASP A 226 -19.34 -7.79 1.71
C ASP A 226 -20.21 -6.54 1.49
N GLU A 227 -20.23 -5.61 2.43
CA GLU A 227 -20.89 -4.31 2.27
C GLU A 227 -20.15 -3.42 1.28
N LEU A 228 -18.80 -3.36 1.38
CA LEU A 228 -17.96 -2.64 0.43
C LEU A 228 -18.09 -3.19 -1.00
N ASP A 229 -18.13 -4.50 -1.18
CA ASP A 229 -18.38 -5.14 -2.48
C ASP A 229 -19.70 -4.69 -3.12
N ARG A 230 -20.78 -4.63 -2.31
CA ARG A 230 -22.11 -4.21 -2.80
C ARG A 230 -22.16 -2.77 -3.28
N VAL A 231 -21.33 -1.89 -2.75
CA VAL A 231 -21.26 -0.48 -3.15
C VAL A 231 -20.23 -0.20 -4.23
N GLY A 232 -19.42 -1.20 -4.61
CA GLY A 232 -18.50 -1.10 -5.75
C GLY A 232 -17.06 -0.74 -5.38
N VAL A 233 -16.62 -1.04 -4.15
CA VAL A 233 -15.20 -1.02 -3.78
C VAL A 233 -14.52 -2.29 -4.30
N ASP A 234 -13.41 -2.14 -5.02
CA ASP A 234 -12.70 -3.24 -5.66
C ASP A 234 -11.81 -4.02 -4.69
N ALA A 235 -11.18 -3.32 -3.74
CA ALA A 235 -10.26 -3.94 -2.80
C ALA A 235 -10.25 -3.27 -1.42
N VAL A 236 -9.77 -4.01 -0.42
CA VAL A 236 -9.50 -3.50 0.93
C VAL A 236 -8.06 -3.77 1.32
N LEU A 237 -7.42 -2.79 1.99
CA LEU A 237 -6.09 -2.95 2.54
C LEU A 237 -6.17 -3.14 4.06
N ILE A 238 -5.76 -4.30 4.55
CA ILE A 238 -5.85 -4.69 5.96
C ILE A 238 -4.49 -5.16 6.48
N GLY A 239 -3.99 -4.52 7.54
CA GLY A 239 -2.74 -4.88 8.19
C GLY A 239 -2.94 -5.29 9.65
N GLU A 240 -3.32 -4.36 10.51
CA GLU A 240 -3.33 -4.56 11.96
C GLU A 240 -4.18 -5.76 12.40
N THR A 241 -5.37 -5.90 11.84
CA THR A 241 -6.30 -7.02 12.12
C THR A 241 -5.63 -8.37 11.81
N LEU A 242 -4.98 -8.49 10.67
CA LEU A 242 -4.30 -9.71 10.24
C LEU A 242 -3.05 -9.98 11.07
N MET A 243 -2.22 -8.96 11.27
CA MET A 243 -0.97 -9.08 12.03
C MET A 243 -1.19 -9.41 13.51
N ARG A 244 -2.33 -9.01 14.12
CA ARG A 244 -2.68 -9.34 15.51
C ARG A 244 -3.33 -10.72 15.65
N ALA A 245 -3.79 -11.31 14.56
CA ALA A 245 -4.48 -12.60 14.61
C ALA A 245 -3.54 -13.71 15.12
N PRO A 246 -3.98 -14.60 16.03
CA PRO A 246 -3.19 -15.77 16.46
C PRO A 246 -2.78 -16.65 15.28
N ASP A 247 -3.71 -16.90 14.36
CA ASP A 247 -3.49 -17.58 13.08
C ASP A 247 -3.74 -16.60 11.94
N VAL A 248 -2.64 -16.17 11.31
CA VAL A 248 -2.66 -15.17 10.23
C VAL A 248 -3.30 -15.73 8.96
N GLU A 249 -3.03 -16.99 8.63
CA GLU A 249 -3.58 -17.65 7.45
C GLU A 249 -5.10 -17.77 7.54
N ASP A 250 -5.60 -18.27 8.67
CA ASP A 250 -7.04 -18.41 8.91
C ASP A 250 -7.76 -17.05 8.93
N ALA A 251 -7.17 -16.03 9.56
CA ALA A 251 -7.71 -14.67 9.54
C ALA A 251 -7.78 -14.09 8.12
N THR A 252 -6.72 -14.31 7.33
CA THR A 252 -6.66 -13.87 5.93
C THR A 252 -7.73 -14.59 5.11
N ARG A 253 -7.86 -15.90 5.24
CA ARG A 253 -8.86 -16.72 4.52
C ARG A 253 -10.28 -16.28 4.82
N ARG A 254 -10.60 -15.98 6.09
CA ARG A 254 -11.92 -15.47 6.46
C ARG A 254 -12.22 -14.12 5.82
N LEU A 255 -11.26 -13.21 5.78
CA LEU A 255 -11.48 -11.88 5.20
C LEU A 255 -11.47 -11.90 3.67
N SER A 256 -10.63 -12.70 3.03
CA SER A 256 -10.60 -12.82 1.57
C SER A 256 -11.86 -13.50 0.98
N GLY A 257 -12.64 -14.19 1.81
CA GLY A 257 -13.77 -15.01 1.34
C GLY A 257 -13.34 -16.28 0.61
N GLY A 258 -12.07 -16.67 0.76
CA GLY A 258 -11.59 -17.98 0.30
C GLY A 258 -12.38 -19.08 0.99
N ALA A 259 -13.01 -19.98 0.19
CA ALA A 259 -13.79 -21.08 0.72
C ALA A 259 -12.93 -21.96 1.65
N ASP A 260 -13.49 -22.34 2.78
CA ASP A 260 -12.90 -23.38 3.62
C ASP A 260 -12.66 -24.61 2.72
N THR A 261 -11.39 -24.90 2.45
CA THR A 261 -11.01 -26.20 1.87
C THR A 261 -11.29 -27.24 2.95
N VAL A 262 -12.48 -27.83 2.87
CA VAL A 262 -12.90 -29.01 3.66
C VAL A 262 -12.04 -30.20 3.30
#